data_1f70dd7b65c078ec69da9989c57197a7
#
_entry.id   1f70dd7b65c078ec69da9989c57197a7
#
_cell.length_a   1.000
_cell.length_b   1.000
_cell.length_c   1.000
_cell.angle_alpha   90.00
_cell.angle_beta   90.00
_cell.angle_gamma   90.00
#
_symmetry.space_group_name_H-M   'P 1'
#
loop_
_entity.id
_entity.type
_entity.pdbx_description
1 polymer ?
#
loop_
_entity_poly.entity_id
_entity_poly.type
_entity_poly.pdbx_seq_one_letter_code
_entity_poly.pdbx_strand_id
1 'polypeptide(L)'
;SSAASDVYKRQVIDRNPDFKMQGRDFLRRIDYEAGTVDYFGKIYPLRDRNFPTVDPENPARLNTDEKFVLDKLVASFRHSEKLQKHIAFLYAKGSVYHIENGCLLYHGAVPLTDEGEFAAETFEGHSLRGRALLDYCDLRARLGYFAPEGSPERQSGQDFLWYLWCGKLSPLFGRSAMTTFERLYIEDPETHKEIKDPYYTWYDDAAICCRILAEFGLTANCHIVNGHVPVREKAGESPIKGGGRLLVIDGGFCRAYHERTGIAGYTLVYSSHGMSLRTHQPFENTAKAVQENLDILSRVDVVDDNHTDRVLVEHMDEGANLYAQVADLHRLISAYRTGLIKEQPTKDTIW
;
A
#
# COMPACT_ATOMS: atom_id res chain seq x y z
N SER A 1 -0.63 -17.93 -19.50
CA SER A 1 -1.27 -18.11 -18.61
C SER A 1 -2.31 -17.27 -17.86
N SER A 2 -3.34 -16.72 -18.54
CA SER A 2 -4.49 -16.08 -17.89
C SER A 2 -5.26 -17.09 -17.02
N ALA A 3 -5.44 -18.32 -17.50
CA ALA A 3 -6.09 -19.40 -16.77
C ALA A 3 -5.44 -19.69 -15.42
N ALA A 4 -4.11 -19.74 -15.33
CA ALA A 4 -3.40 -20.00 -14.08
C ALA A 4 -3.69 -18.94 -12.99
N SER A 5 -3.79 -17.67 -13.40
CA SER A 5 -4.18 -16.59 -12.50
C SER A 5 -5.63 -16.73 -12.02
N ASP A 6 -6.53 -17.16 -12.89
CA ASP A 6 -7.96 -17.28 -12.57
C ASP A 6 -8.27 -18.48 -11.65
N VAL A 7 -7.48 -19.56 -11.66
CA VAL A 7 -7.67 -20.69 -10.71
C VAL A 7 -7.55 -20.22 -9.25
N TYR A 8 -6.50 -19.49 -8.92
CA TYR A 8 -6.32 -18.97 -7.56
C TYR A 8 -7.37 -17.93 -7.22
N LYS A 9 -7.64 -17.00 -8.13
CA LYS A 9 -8.68 -15.97 -7.95
C LYS A 9 -10.04 -16.58 -7.64
N ARG A 10 -10.43 -17.61 -8.41
CA ARG A 10 -11.71 -18.30 -8.21
C ARG A 10 -11.84 -18.90 -6.81
N GLN A 11 -10.81 -19.63 -6.35
CA GLN A 11 -10.83 -20.20 -5.01
C GLN A 11 -10.93 -19.13 -3.91
N VAL A 12 -10.24 -18.00 -4.08
CA VAL A 12 -10.31 -16.86 -3.16
C VAL A 12 -11.72 -16.23 -3.19
N ILE A 13 -12.27 -16.01 -4.39
CA ILE A 13 -13.61 -15.43 -4.58
C ILE A 13 -14.69 -16.32 -3.95
N ASP A 14 -14.64 -17.63 -4.22
CA ASP A 14 -15.64 -18.58 -3.74
C ASP A 14 -15.59 -18.72 -2.19
N ARG A 15 -14.40 -18.64 -1.57
CA ARG A 15 -14.25 -18.65 -0.11
C ARG A 15 -14.64 -17.34 0.56
N ASN A 16 -14.54 -16.21 -0.14
CA ASN A 16 -14.68 -14.88 0.44
C ASN A 16 -15.69 -14.03 -0.33
N PRO A 17 -17.00 -14.34 -0.24
CA PRO A 17 -18.04 -13.56 -0.94
C PRO A 17 -18.08 -12.09 -0.51
N ASP A 18 -17.67 -11.79 0.73
CA ASP A 18 -17.62 -10.44 1.30
C ASP A 18 -16.61 -9.53 0.57
N PHE A 19 -15.64 -10.10 -0.16
CA PHE A 19 -14.72 -9.30 -0.98
C PHE A 19 -15.42 -8.64 -2.17
N LYS A 20 -16.61 -9.09 -2.56
CA LYS A 20 -17.41 -8.54 -3.69
C LYS A 20 -16.61 -8.51 -5.00
N MET A 21 -15.79 -9.53 -5.23
CA MET A 21 -14.84 -9.59 -6.34
C MET A 21 -15.23 -10.59 -7.44
N GLN A 22 -16.50 -11.00 -7.51
CA GLN A 22 -17.03 -11.94 -8.52
C GLN A 22 -16.77 -11.46 -9.95
N GLY A 23 -16.80 -10.14 -10.16
CA GLY A 23 -16.46 -9.53 -11.45
C GLY A 23 -15.03 -9.72 -11.92
N ARG A 24 -14.12 -10.28 -11.07
CA ARG A 24 -12.72 -10.55 -11.42
C ARG A 24 -12.51 -11.91 -12.11
N ASP A 25 -13.49 -12.78 -12.10
CA ASP A 25 -13.44 -14.09 -12.81
C ASP A 25 -13.84 -13.89 -14.28
N PHE A 26 -12.90 -13.39 -15.09
CA PHE A 26 -13.15 -13.01 -16.48
C PHE A 26 -13.48 -14.22 -17.34
N LEU A 27 -12.73 -15.30 -17.22
CA LEU A 27 -12.88 -16.48 -18.09
C LEU A 27 -14.22 -17.18 -17.91
N ARG A 28 -14.82 -17.14 -16.72
CA ARG A 28 -16.14 -17.76 -16.45
C ARG A 28 -17.29 -17.01 -17.12
N ARG A 29 -17.07 -15.74 -17.46
CA ARG A 29 -18.09 -14.87 -18.08
C ARG A 29 -18.05 -14.91 -19.61
N ILE A 30 -17.13 -15.67 -20.19
CA ILE A 30 -17.01 -15.86 -21.63
C ILE A 30 -18.00 -16.91 -22.10
N ASP A 31 -18.78 -16.54 -23.12
CA ASP A 31 -19.47 -17.48 -24.01
C ASP A 31 -18.48 -17.87 -25.11
N TYR A 32 -17.89 -19.06 -24.97
CA TYR A 32 -16.86 -19.56 -25.88
C TYR A 32 -17.41 -19.90 -27.28
N GLU A 33 -18.68 -20.24 -27.39
CA GLU A 33 -19.36 -20.52 -28.69
C GLU A 33 -19.66 -19.24 -29.44
N ALA A 34 -20.30 -18.27 -28.78
CA ALA A 34 -20.58 -16.96 -29.35
C ALA A 34 -19.33 -16.08 -29.50
N GLY A 35 -18.28 -16.33 -28.75
CA GLY A 35 -17.08 -15.49 -28.68
C GLY A 35 -17.35 -14.12 -28.08
N THR A 36 -18.13 -14.09 -27.01
CA THR A 36 -18.53 -12.88 -26.30
C THR A 36 -18.25 -13.01 -24.81
N VAL A 37 -18.26 -11.89 -24.10
CA VAL A 37 -18.12 -11.85 -22.64
C VAL A 37 -19.17 -10.96 -22.02
N ASP A 38 -19.78 -11.43 -20.92
CA ASP A 38 -20.64 -10.58 -20.09
C ASP A 38 -19.76 -9.70 -19.18
N TYR A 39 -19.86 -8.39 -19.35
CA TYR A 39 -19.18 -7.41 -18.50
C TYR A 39 -20.22 -6.53 -17.81
N PHE A 40 -20.53 -6.87 -16.55
CA PHE A 40 -21.54 -6.20 -15.74
C PHE A 40 -22.92 -6.07 -16.41
N GLY A 41 -23.40 -7.17 -17.02
CA GLY A 41 -24.73 -7.25 -17.65
C GLY A 41 -24.79 -6.70 -19.08
N LYS A 42 -23.64 -6.28 -19.64
CA LYS A 42 -23.52 -5.90 -21.05
C LYS A 42 -22.63 -6.90 -21.78
N ILE A 43 -23.08 -7.37 -22.92
CA ILE A 43 -22.37 -8.35 -23.75
C ILE A 43 -21.44 -7.63 -24.73
N TYR A 44 -20.17 -8.03 -24.72
CA TYR A 44 -19.13 -7.50 -25.61
C TYR A 44 -18.53 -8.61 -26.46
N PRO A 45 -18.25 -8.37 -27.75
CA PRO A 45 -17.50 -9.30 -28.57
C PRO A 45 -16.05 -9.35 -28.11
N LEU A 46 -15.47 -10.55 -28.12
CA LEU A 46 -14.05 -10.75 -27.83
C LEU A 46 -13.20 -10.40 -29.05
N ARG A 47 -12.12 -9.66 -28.84
CA ARG A 47 -11.09 -9.33 -29.83
C ARG A 47 -10.31 -10.57 -30.27
N ASP A 48 -10.00 -11.45 -29.31
CA ASP A 48 -9.35 -12.74 -29.54
C ASP A 48 -10.24 -13.84 -28.95
N ARG A 49 -10.51 -14.86 -29.77
CA ARG A 49 -11.35 -16.02 -29.44
C ARG A 49 -10.54 -17.31 -29.32
N ASN A 50 -9.20 -17.21 -29.43
CA ASN A 50 -8.32 -18.36 -29.40
C ASN A 50 -7.93 -18.71 -27.97
N PHE A 51 -8.62 -19.65 -27.38
CA PHE A 51 -8.35 -20.18 -26.04
C PHE A 51 -7.99 -21.68 -26.11
N PRO A 52 -6.84 -22.06 -26.70
CA PRO A 52 -6.54 -23.47 -27.05
C PRO A 52 -6.40 -24.39 -25.85
N THR A 53 -6.16 -23.85 -24.66
CA THR A 53 -5.93 -24.61 -23.43
C THR A 53 -7.06 -24.52 -22.43
N VAL A 54 -8.08 -23.68 -22.72
CA VAL A 54 -9.21 -23.47 -21.81
C VAL A 54 -10.28 -24.53 -22.07
N ASP A 55 -10.72 -25.19 -21.00
CA ASP A 55 -11.89 -26.04 -20.97
C ASP A 55 -13.14 -25.15 -20.74
N PRO A 56 -14.06 -24.99 -21.71
CA PRO A 56 -15.24 -24.13 -21.55
C PRO A 56 -16.15 -24.53 -20.38
N GLU A 57 -16.19 -25.80 -20.01
CA GLU A 57 -16.99 -26.29 -18.87
C GLU A 57 -16.30 -25.98 -17.52
N ASN A 58 -14.97 -25.87 -17.53
CA ASN A 58 -14.19 -25.51 -16.35
C ASN A 58 -13.03 -24.57 -16.73
N PRO A 59 -13.30 -23.30 -17.04
CA PRO A 59 -12.32 -22.36 -17.58
C PRO A 59 -11.11 -22.09 -16.67
N ALA A 60 -11.25 -22.37 -15.37
CA ALA A 60 -10.16 -22.24 -14.41
C ALA A 60 -9.29 -23.50 -14.30
N ARG A 61 -9.60 -24.60 -14.99
CA ARG A 61 -8.79 -25.83 -14.97
C ARG A 61 -7.51 -25.63 -15.75
N LEU A 62 -6.38 -25.81 -15.05
CA LEU A 62 -5.05 -25.82 -15.69
C LEU A 62 -4.78 -27.17 -16.36
N ASN A 63 -4.19 -27.15 -17.54
CA ASN A 63 -3.57 -28.33 -18.10
C ASN A 63 -2.23 -28.67 -17.41
N THR A 64 -1.61 -29.77 -17.78
CA THR A 64 -0.37 -30.27 -17.17
C THR A 64 0.79 -29.29 -17.34
N ASP A 65 0.93 -28.67 -18.50
CA ASP A 65 2.03 -27.76 -18.81
C ASP A 65 1.86 -26.42 -18.09
N GLU A 66 0.64 -25.89 -18.06
CA GLU A 66 0.30 -24.67 -17.32
C GLU A 66 0.56 -24.87 -15.83
N LYS A 67 0.12 -26.00 -15.27
CA LYS A 67 0.38 -26.34 -13.88
C LYS A 67 1.88 -26.44 -13.60
N PHE A 68 2.65 -27.09 -14.46
CA PHE A 68 4.10 -27.22 -14.31
C PHE A 68 4.79 -25.84 -14.30
N VAL A 69 4.43 -24.94 -15.21
CA VAL A 69 5.00 -23.59 -15.26
C VAL A 69 4.64 -22.82 -14.00
N LEU A 70 3.38 -22.90 -13.55
CA LEU A 70 2.93 -22.22 -12.34
C LEU A 70 3.65 -22.75 -11.09
N ASP A 71 3.78 -24.06 -10.94
CA ASP A 71 4.48 -24.70 -9.82
C ASP A 71 5.95 -24.23 -9.77
N LYS A 72 6.62 -24.14 -10.93
CA LYS A 72 7.99 -23.59 -11.02
C LYS A 72 8.07 -22.12 -10.61
N LEU A 73 7.13 -21.29 -11.05
CA LEU A 73 7.08 -19.87 -10.65
C LEU A 73 6.88 -19.75 -9.14
N VAL A 74 5.93 -20.47 -8.57
CA VAL A 74 5.67 -20.47 -7.12
C VAL A 74 6.92 -20.93 -6.36
N ALA A 75 7.57 -22.00 -6.80
CA ALA A 75 8.81 -22.49 -6.19
C ALA A 75 9.92 -21.44 -6.25
N SER A 76 10.09 -20.77 -7.40
CA SER A 76 11.09 -19.72 -7.58
C SER A 76 10.89 -18.56 -6.58
N PHE A 77 9.65 -18.10 -6.40
CA PHE A 77 9.36 -17.05 -5.42
C PHE A 77 9.55 -17.53 -3.96
N ARG A 78 9.10 -18.74 -3.64
CA ARG A 78 9.22 -19.31 -2.29
C ARG A 78 10.66 -19.54 -1.87
N HIS A 79 11.53 -19.98 -2.79
CA HIS A 79 12.93 -20.32 -2.49
C HIS A 79 13.91 -19.17 -2.75
N SER A 80 13.44 -17.98 -3.14
CA SER A 80 14.28 -16.81 -3.29
C SER A 80 14.66 -16.23 -1.91
N GLU A 81 15.86 -16.56 -1.42
CA GLU A 81 16.34 -16.07 -0.12
C GLU A 81 16.30 -14.55 0.01
N LYS A 82 16.68 -13.84 -1.05
CA LYS A 82 16.66 -12.37 -1.08
C LYS A 82 15.24 -11.83 -0.91
N LEU A 83 14.28 -12.43 -1.63
CA LEU A 83 12.86 -12.03 -1.51
C LEU A 83 12.33 -12.32 -0.11
N GLN A 84 12.63 -13.51 0.45
CA GLN A 84 12.18 -13.86 1.80
C GLN A 84 12.75 -12.92 2.86
N LYS A 85 14.02 -12.52 2.78
CA LYS A 85 14.63 -11.53 3.66
C LYS A 85 13.95 -10.16 3.55
N HIS A 86 13.63 -9.72 2.34
CA HIS A 86 12.93 -8.43 2.13
C HIS A 86 11.50 -8.48 2.67
N ILE A 87 10.77 -9.58 2.46
CA ILE A 87 9.41 -9.75 3.00
C ILE A 87 9.43 -9.78 4.53
N ALA A 88 10.36 -10.54 5.12
CA ALA A 88 10.52 -10.59 6.57
C ALA A 88 10.80 -9.19 7.17
N PHE A 89 11.68 -8.42 6.53
CA PHE A 89 11.95 -7.03 6.92
C PHE A 89 10.70 -6.15 6.79
N LEU A 90 9.96 -6.27 5.67
CA LEU A 90 8.72 -5.52 5.45
C LEU A 90 7.70 -5.78 6.56
N TYR A 91 7.48 -7.03 6.94
CA TYR A 91 6.55 -7.37 8.03
C TYR A 91 7.05 -6.99 9.42
N ALA A 92 8.39 -6.97 9.62
CA ALA A 92 8.99 -6.58 10.90
C ALA A 92 8.95 -5.05 11.13
N LYS A 93 9.03 -4.25 10.07
CA LYS A 93 9.19 -2.79 10.14
C LYS A 93 8.07 -2.00 9.48
N GLY A 94 7.33 -2.61 8.54
CA GLY A 94 6.24 -1.97 7.81
C GLY A 94 4.88 -2.22 8.45
N SER A 95 3.91 -1.44 8.01
CA SER A 95 2.48 -1.54 8.35
C SER A 95 1.65 -0.93 7.22
N VAL A 96 0.33 -1.09 7.28
CA VAL A 96 -0.58 -0.46 6.30
C VAL A 96 -0.57 1.05 6.44
N TYR A 97 -0.36 1.55 7.65
CA TYR A 97 -0.06 2.96 7.92
C TYR A 97 0.92 3.07 9.09
N HIS A 98 1.55 4.22 9.23
CA HIS A 98 2.44 4.53 10.35
C HIS A 98 2.23 5.98 10.80
N ILE A 99 2.37 6.22 12.10
CA ILE A 99 2.35 7.57 12.67
C ILE A 99 3.71 7.81 13.30
N GLU A 100 4.36 8.90 12.91
CA GLU A 100 5.66 9.29 13.43
C GLU A 100 5.77 10.81 13.44
N ASN A 101 6.09 11.39 14.60
CA ASN A 101 6.33 12.83 14.77
C ASN A 101 5.25 13.74 14.14
N GLY A 102 3.97 13.41 14.33
CA GLY A 102 2.86 14.15 13.76
C GLY A 102 2.63 13.92 12.26
N CYS A 103 3.32 12.95 11.65
CA CYS A 103 3.08 12.53 10.27
C CYS A 103 2.28 11.22 10.24
N LEU A 104 1.16 11.20 9.54
CA LEU A 104 0.40 10.01 9.19
C LEU A 104 0.86 9.53 7.80
N LEU A 105 1.54 8.40 7.75
CA LEU A 105 2.08 7.82 6.52
C LEU A 105 1.25 6.62 6.10
N TYR A 106 0.81 6.56 4.84
CA TYR A 106 0.21 5.39 4.22
C TYR A 106 0.45 5.36 2.72
N HIS A 107 0.35 4.18 2.10
CA HIS A 107 0.72 4.02 0.70
C HIS A 107 -0.28 4.67 -0.26
N GLY A 108 -1.55 4.27 -0.23
CA GLY A 108 -2.54 4.64 -1.26
C GLY A 108 -3.58 5.62 -0.77
N ALA A 109 -4.62 5.13 -0.08
CA ALA A 109 -5.77 5.93 0.28
C ALA A 109 -6.36 5.52 1.63
N VAL A 110 -7.02 6.45 2.30
CA VAL A 110 -8.09 6.15 3.27
C VAL A 110 -9.39 6.21 2.49
N PRO A 111 -10.07 5.10 2.20
CA PRO A 111 -11.21 5.06 1.29
C PRO A 111 -12.33 6.03 1.69
N LEU A 112 -12.82 6.79 0.72
CA LEU A 112 -13.90 7.77 0.89
C LEU A 112 -15.10 7.46 -0.02
N THR A 113 -16.26 8.01 0.32
CA THR A 113 -17.42 8.07 -0.57
C THR A 113 -17.35 9.27 -1.52
N ASP A 114 -18.24 9.35 -2.49
CA ASP A 114 -18.31 10.49 -3.41
C ASP A 114 -18.62 11.80 -2.68
N GLU A 115 -19.26 11.75 -1.49
CA GLU A 115 -19.54 12.90 -0.61
C GLU A 115 -18.36 13.23 0.31
N GLY A 116 -17.25 12.50 0.22
CA GLY A 116 -16.07 12.70 1.06
C GLY A 116 -16.16 12.08 2.46
N GLU A 117 -17.17 11.27 2.79
CA GLU A 117 -17.24 10.54 4.05
C GLU A 117 -16.38 9.28 4.03
N PHE A 118 -16.00 8.72 5.20
CA PHE A 118 -15.27 7.46 5.24
C PHE A 118 -16.12 6.32 4.68
N ALA A 119 -15.64 5.71 3.59
CA ALA A 119 -16.30 4.56 2.99
C ALA A 119 -16.22 3.36 3.93
N ALA A 120 -17.35 2.66 4.09
CA ALA A 120 -17.43 1.47 4.92
C ALA A 120 -17.36 0.20 4.07
N GLU A 121 -16.56 -0.76 4.51
CA GLU A 121 -16.54 -2.12 3.97
C GLU A 121 -16.92 -3.11 5.08
N THR A 122 -17.55 -4.21 4.69
CA THR A 122 -18.00 -5.22 5.64
C THR A 122 -17.25 -6.52 5.41
N PHE A 123 -16.57 -6.99 6.45
CA PHE A 123 -15.91 -8.29 6.48
C PHE A 123 -16.39 -9.08 7.69
N GLU A 124 -16.75 -10.35 7.48
CA GLU A 124 -17.17 -11.25 8.57
C GLU A 124 -18.30 -10.64 9.44
N GLY A 125 -19.19 -9.84 8.81
CA GLY A 125 -20.30 -9.17 9.51
C GLY A 125 -19.94 -7.85 10.23
N HIS A 126 -18.66 -7.43 10.22
CA HIS A 126 -18.21 -6.18 10.82
C HIS A 126 -18.08 -5.08 9.79
N SER A 127 -18.79 -3.97 9.97
CA SER A 127 -18.67 -2.78 9.13
C SER A 127 -17.50 -1.92 9.62
N LEU A 128 -16.48 -1.74 8.76
CA LEU A 128 -15.21 -1.10 9.06
C LEU A 128 -15.00 0.11 8.14
N ARG A 129 -14.50 1.22 8.69
CA ARG A 129 -14.19 2.43 7.94
C ARG A 129 -13.03 3.18 8.59
N GLY A 130 -12.43 4.13 7.88
CA GLY A 130 -11.34 4.97 8.39
C GLY A 130 -10.20 4.14 8.99
N ARG A 131 -9.76 4.53 10.17
CA ARG A 131 -8.68 3.83 10.89
C ARG A 131 -8.99 2.37 11.16
N ALA A 132 -10.22 2.04 11.56
CA ALA A 132 -10.59 0.64 11.86
C ALA A 132 -10.47 -0.28 10.64
N LEU A 133 -10.72 0.23 9.44
CA LEU A 133 -10.49 -0.51 8.19
C LEU A 133 -9.00 -0.76 7.95
N LEU A 134 -8.15 0.24 8.16
CA LEU A 134 -6.69 0.09 7.97
C LEU A 134 -6.09 -0.85 9.02
N ASP A 135 -6.52 -0.76 10.28
CA ASP A 135 -6.10 -1.67 11.37
C ASP A 135 -6.47 -3.12 11.04
N TYR A 136 -7.68 -3.35 10.53
CA TYR A 136 -8.12 -4.67 10.08
C TYR A 136 -7.27 -5.18 8.92
N CYS A 137 -6.99 -4.33 7.93
CA CYS A 137 -6.13 -4.68 6.80
C CYS A 137 -4.73 -5.11 7.25
N ASP A 138 -4.11 -4.40 8.20
CA ASP A 138 -2.80 -4.75 8.75
C ASP A 138 -2.85 -6.09 9.50
N LEU A 139 -3.85 -6.28 10.35
CA LEU A 139 -4.06 -7.52 11.08
C LEU A 139 -4.18 -8.73 10.13
N ARG A 140 -5.02 -8.62 9.10
CA ARG A 140 -5.25 -9.73 8.14
C ARG A 140 -3.98 -10.04 7.33
N ALA A 141 -3.25 -9.00 6.89
CA ALA A 141 -1.97 -9.19 6.21
C ALA A 141 -0.97 -9.94 7.10
N ARG A 142 -0.87 -9.58 8.39
CA ARG A 142 0.00 -10.24 9.36
C ARG A 142 -0.40 -11.68 9.63
N LEU A 143 -1.69 -11.98 9.75
CA LEU A 143 -2.18 -13.36 9.87
C LEU A 143 -1.78 -14.20 8.66
N GLY A 144 -1.87 -13.66 7.44
CA GLY A 144 -1.43 -14.34 6.23
C GLY A 144 0.05 -14.72 6.21
N TYR A 145 0.89 -13.98 6.93
CA TYR A 145 2.33 -14.22 7.00
C TYR A 145 2.75 -15.02 8.24
N PHE A 146 2.29 -14.65 9.43
CA PHE A 146 2.79 -15.18 10.71
C PHE A 146 1.98 -16.34 11.29
N ALA A 147 0.72 -16.53 10.91
CA ALA A 147 -0.08 -17.62 11.44
C ALA A 147 0.53 -18.99 11.04
N PRO A 148 0.29 -20.06 11.81
CA PRO A 148 0.84 -21.40 11.54
C PRO A 148 0.51 -21.87 10.13
N GLU A 149 1.47 -22.56 9.50
CA GLU A 149 1.25 -23.12 8.16
C GLU A 149 0.10 -24.12 8.18
N GLY A 150 -0.80 -24.02 7.19
CA GLY A 150 -2.00 -24.85 7.09
C GLY A 150 -3.15 -24.45 8.00
N SER A 151 -3.01 -23.39 8.83
CA SER A 151 -4.12 -22.93 9.65
C SER A 151 -5.18 -22.16 8.83
N PRO A 152 -6.45 -22.18 9.23
CA PRO A 152 -7.52 -21.38 8.62
C PRO A 152 -7.23 -19.87 8.64
N GLU A 153 -6.62 -19.39 9.71
CA GLU A 153 -6.25 -17.98 9.89
C GLU A 153 -5.23 -17.56 8.85
N ARG A 154 -4.21 -18.41 8.60
CA ARG A 154 -3.21 -18.14 7.56
C ARG A 154 -3.83 -18.13 6.17
N GLN A 155 -4.68 -19.11 5.87
CA GLN A 155 -5.37 -19.17 4.58
C GLN A 155 -6.23 -17.93 4.35
N SER A 156 -7.04 -17.56 5.34
CA SER A 156 -7.89 -16.37 5.28
C SER A 156 -7.08 -15.08 5.13
N GLY A 157 -5.96 -14.96 5.85
CA GLY A 157 -5.03 -13.84 5.71
C GLY A 157 -4.38 -13.77 4.34
N GLN A 158 -3.99 -14.93 3.76
CA GLN A 158 -3.44 -15.01 2.40
C GLN A 158 -4.48 -14.62 1.34
N ASP A 159 -5.71 -15.07 1.49
CA ASP A 159 -6.82 -14.63 0.63
C ASP A 159 -7.02 -13.11 0.73
N PHE A 160 -6.91 -12.56 1.93
CA PHE A 160 -7.04 -11.11 2.17
C PHE A 160 -5.91 -10.30 1.54
N LEU A 161 -4.69 -10.85 1.42
CA LEU A 161 -3.60 -10.20 0.67
C LEU A 161 -3.96 -9.98 -0.81
N TRP A 162 -4.73 -10.89 -1.40
CA TRP A 162 -5.25 -10.69 -2.75
C TRP A 162 -6.30 -9.56 -2.80
N TYR A 163 -7.18 -9.47 -1.81
CA TYR A 163 -8.09 -8.33 -1.66
C TYR A 163 -7.30 -7.01 -1.53
N LEU A 164 -6.25 -6.98 -0.69
CA LEU A 164 -5.42 -5.78 -0.54
C LEU A 164 -4.77 -5.35 -1.84
N TRP A 165 -4.39 -6.30 -2.69
CA TRP A 165 -3.79 -5.98 -3.98
C TRP A 165 -4.76 -5.35 -4.98
N CYS A 166 -6.04 -5.76 -5.03
CA CYS A 166 -6.95 -5.34 -6.08
C CYS A 166 -8.42 -5.20 -5.68
N GLY A 167 -8.75 -5.19 -4.39
CA GLY A 167 -10.11 -4.95 -3.87
C GLY A 167 -10.52 -3.48 -3.98
N LYS A 168 -11.80 -3.23 -4.22
CA LYS A 168 -12.33 -1.88 -4.51
C LYS A 168 -12.03 -0.85 -3.40
N LEU A 169 -12.19 -1.22 -2.12
CA LEU A 169 -11.94 -0.34 -0.98
C LEU A 169 -10.62 -0.69 -0.25
N SER A 170 -9.71 -1.36 -0.95
CA SER A 170 -8.37 -1.59 -0.41
C SER A 170 -7.60 -0.28 -0.30
N PRO A 171 -7.04 0.04 0.89
CA PRO A 171 -6.23 1.23 1.08
C PRO A 171 -4.92 1.20 0.30
N LEU A 172 -4.49 0.02 -0.19
CA LEU A 172 -3.29 -0.15 -0.98
C LEU A 172 -3.53 -0.05 -2.49
N PHE A 173 -4.77 -0.30 -2.94
CA PHE A 173 -5.11 -0.29 -4.36
C PHE A 173 -5.72 1.03 -4.84
N GLY A 174 -6.63 1.63 -4.08
CA GLY A 174 -7.22 2.95 -4.34
C GLY A 174 -7.94 3.08 -5.69
N ARG A 175 -8.51 1.98 -6.22
CA ARG A 175 -9.25 1.95 -7.49
C ARG A 175 -10.42 0.98 -7.44
N SER A 176 -11.43 1.21 -8.28
CA SER A 176 -12.61 0.35 -8.38
C SER A 176 -12.33 -1.00 -9.00
N ALA A 177 -11.39 -1.05 -9.95
CA ALA A 177 -11.11 -2.23 -10.78
C ALA A 177 -9.67 -2.26 -11.28
N MET A 178 -9.20 -3.47 -11.61
CA MET A 178 -7.99 -3.74 -12.38
C MET A 178 -8.44 -4.37 -13.72
N THR A 179 -8.26 -3.66 -14.82
CA THR A 179 -8.87 -3.99 -16.12
C THR A 179 -7.88 -4.64 -17.09
N THR A 180 -7.02 -5.53 -16.60
CA THR A 180 -5.99 -6.17 -17.42
C THR A 180 -6.58 -7.04 -18.53
N PHE A 181 -7.56 -7.88 -18.21
CA PHE A 181 -8.17 -8.78 -19.19
C PHE A 181 -9.09 -8.02 -20.14
N GLU A 182 -9.84 -7.06 -19.63
CA GLU A 182 -10.70 -6.18 -20.42
C GLU A 182 -9.90 -5.48 -21.51
N ARG A 183 -8.71 -4.95 -21.19
CA ARG A 183 -7.80 -4.31 -22.15
C ARG A 183 -7.26 -5.28 -23.21
N LEU A 184 -7.10 -6.55 -22.86
CA LEU A 184 -6.59 -7.57 -23.80
C LEU A 184 -7.68 -8.09 -24.72
N TYR A 185 -8.88 -8.29 -24.21
CA TYR A 185 -9.92 -9.06 -24.89
C TYR A 185 -11.13 -8.26 -25.36
N ILE A 186 -11.35 -7.04 -24.88
CA ILE A 186 -12.49 -6.18 -25.29
C ILE A 186 -11.96 -4.93 -25.98
N GLU A 187 -12.59 -4.53 -27.09
CA GLU A 187 -12.18 -3.31 -27.82
C GLU A 187 -12.70 -2.02 -27.19
N ASP A 188 -13.89 -2.08 -26.56
CA ASP A 188 -14.55 -0.89 -26.02
C ASP A 188 -13.74 -0.29 -24.86
N PRO A 189 -13.18 0.94 -25.01
CA PRO A 189 -12.37 1.59 -24.00
C PRO A 189 -13.12 1.91 -22.70
N GLU A 190 -14.45 1.92 -22.72
CA GLU A 190 -15.24 2.10 -21.49
C GLU A 190 -14.98 0.96 -20.49
N THR A 191 -14.72 -0.26 -20.97
CA THR A 191 -14.39 -1.41 -20.13
C THR A 191 -12.98 -1.35 -19.54
N HIS A 192 -12.14 -0.44 -20.05
CA HIS A 192 -10.75 -0.27 -19.62
C HIS A 192 -10.59 0.77 -18.48
N LYS A 193 -11.69 1.40 -18.05
CA LYS A 193 -11.65 2.43 -17.03
C LYS A 193 -11.40 1.84 -15.65
N GLU A 194 -10.37 2.34 -15.00
CA GLU A 194 -10.04 2.07 -13.60
C GLU A 194 -10.33 3.33 -12.79
N ILE A 195 -11.56 3.46 -12.30
CA ILE A 195 -11.99 4.64 -11.55
C ILE A 195 -11.23 4.67 -10.24
N LYS A 196 -10.57 5.79 -9.96
CA LYS A 196 -9.89 6.00 -8.69
C LYS A 196 -10.89 6.10 -7.54
N ASP A 197 -10.45 5.72 -6.35
CA ASP A 197 -11.20 5.97 -5.12
C ASP A 197 -11.51 7.47 -4.98
N PRO A 198 -12.71 7.87 -4.52
CA PRO A 198 -13.05 9.27 -4.29
C PRO A 198 -12.07 10.03 -3.39
N TYR A 199 -11.26 9.34 -2.58
CA TYR A 199 -10.14 9.93 -1.86
C TYR A 199 -9.28 10.83 -2.76
N TYR A 200 -8.98 10.42 -4.00
CA TYR A 200 -8.15 11.20 -4.93
C TYR A 200 -8.87 12.43 -5.53
N THR A 201 -10.17 12.56 -5.29
CA THR A 201 -10.92 13.80 -5.57
C THR A 201 -10.83 14.74 -4.39
N TRP A 202 -10.89 14.22 -3.17
CA TRP A 202 -11.00 14.97 -1.94
C TRP A 202 -9.66 15.28 -1.24
N TYR A 203 -8.59 14.58 -1.58
CA TYR A 203 -7.29 14.67 -0.86
C TYR A 203 -6.62 16.04 -0.93
N ASP A 204 -7.10 16.97 -1.80
CA ASP A 204 -6.65 18.37 -1.86
C ASP A 204 -7.54 19.32 -1.03
N ASP A 205 -8.60 18.82 -0.42
CA ASP A 205 -9.45 19.59 0.50
C ASP A 205 -8.87 19.57 1.92
N ALA A 206 -8.60 20.76 2.46
CA ALA A 206 -7.98 20.90 3.78
C ALA A 206 -8.89 20.38 4.92
N ALA A 207 -10.21 20.50 4.80
CA ALA A 207 -11.14 20.01 5.83
C ALA A 207 -11.18 18.48 5.84
N ILE A 208 -11.12 17.85 4.66
CA ILE A 208 -11.02 16.39 4.54
C ILE A 208 -9.69 15.90 5.12
N CYS A 209 -8.57 16.56 4.81
CA CYS A 209 -7.27 16.20 5.39
C CYS A 209 -7.30 16.30 6.93
N CYS A 210 -7.89 17.38 7.50
CA CYS A 210 -8.05 17.51 8.95
C CYS A 210 -8.92 16.41 9.54
N ARG A 211 -9.97 15.99 8.85
CA ARG A 211 -10.85 14.90 9.30
C ARG A 211 -10.13 13.55 9.29
N ILE A 212 -9.33 13.29 8.25
CA ILE A 212 -8.49 12.08 8.21
C ILE A 212 -7.49 12.11 9.37
N LEU A 213 -6.77 13.21 9.59
CA LEU A 213 -5.85 13.33 10.71
C LEU A 213 -6.53 13.07 12.06
N ALA A 214 -7.71 13.66 12.29
CA ALA A 214 -8.48 13.46 13.51
C ALA A 214 -8.93 12.02 13.72
N GLU A 215 -9.28 11.28 12.66
CA GLU A 215 -9.62 9.85 12.71
C GLU A 215 -8.47 9.00 13.25
N PHE A 216 -7.23 9.41 12.98
CA PHE A 216 -6.02 8.75 13.48
C PHE A 216 -5.49 9.36 14.80
N GLY A 217 -6.25 10.26 15.44
CA GLY A 217 -5.89 10.89 16.71
C GLY A 217 -4.88 12.03 16.60
N LEU A 218 -4.70 12.57 15.41
CA LEU A 218 -3.78 13.68 15.12
C LEU A 218 -4.52 15.02 15.04
N THR A 219 -3.77 16.12 15.23
CA THR A 219 -4.30 17.48 15.16
C THR A 219 -4.24 18.03 13.72
N ALA A 220 -4.92 19.15 13.49
CA ALA A 220 -4.93 19.83 12.18
C ALA A 220 -3.56 20.40 11.77
N ASN A 221 -2.59 20.49 12.68
CA ASN A 221 -1.22 20.93 12.38
C ASN A 221 -0.30 19.79 11.98
N CYS A 222 -0.79 18.55 12.00
CA CYS A 222 -0.08 17.37 11.54
C CYS A 222 -0.18 17.20 10.03
N HIS A 223 0.62 16.30 9.48
CA HIS A 223 0.70 16.06 8.04
C HIS A 223 0.31 14.64 7.66
N ILE A 224 -0.27 14.50 6.48
CA ILE A 224 -0.46 13.22 5.79
C ILE A 224 0.65 13.09 4.76
N VAL A 225 1.29 11.92 4.69
CA VAL A 225 2.27 11.57 3.66
C VAL A 225 1.79 10.33 2.94
N ASN A 226 1.52 10.43 1.63
CA ASN A 226 1.10 9.30 0.84
C ASN A 226 1.84 9.18 -0.51
N GLY A 227 1.55 8.10 -1.25
CA GLY A 227 2.16 7.81 -2.54
C GLY A 227 1.15 7.21 -3.52
N HIS A 228 1.48 6.08 -4.16
CA HIS A 228 0.67 5.25 -5.06
C HIS A 228 0.28 5.91 -6.39
N VAL A 229 -0.14 7.16 -6.40
CA VAL A 229 -0.46 7.91 -7.63
C VAL A 229 0.59 8.96 -7.86
N PRO A 230 1.49 8.76 -8.84
CA PRO A 230 2.57 9.70 -9.10
C PRO A 230 2.07 11.10 -9.45
N VAL A 231 2.70 12.12 -8.88
CA VAL A 231 2.44 13.53 -9.19
C VAL A 231 2.90 13.83 -10.63
N ARG A 232 2.05 14.45 -11.40
CA ARG A 232 2.34 14.87 -12.78
C ARG A 232 2.83 16.33 -12.80
N GLU A 233 4.03 16.57 -12.31
CA GLU A 233 4.59 17.91 -12.22
C GLU A 233 4.67 18.59 -13.59
N LYS A 234 4.97 17.82 -14.65
CA LYS A 234 4.96 18.28 -16.04
C LYS A 234 3.58 18.83 -16.46
N ALA A 235 2.50 18.39 -15.84
CA ALA A 235 1.16 18.90 -16.05
C ALA A 235 0.76 19.99 -15.04
N GLY A 236 1.71 20.50 -14.24
CA GLY A 236 1.48 21.53 -13.23
C GLY A 236 0.86 21.04 -11.93
N GLU A 237 0.86 19.72 -11.68
CA GLU A 237 0.35 19.16 -10.43
C GLU A 237 1.34 19.38 -9.29
N SER A 238 0.86 19.90 -8.13
CA SER A 238 1.67 20.07 -6.93
C SER A 238 1.69 18.81 -6.07
N PRO A 239 2.84 18.41 -5.51
CA PRO A 239 2.93 17.37 -4.49
C PRO A 239 2.38 17.82 -3.12
N ILE A 240 2.26 19.12 -2.88
CA ILE A 240 1.74 19.70 -1.64
C ILE A 240 0.26 20.02 -1.85
N LYS A 241 -0.60 19.39 -1.05
CA LYS A 241 -2.06 19.44 -1.16
C LYS A 241 -2.72 19.75 0.18
N GLY A 242 -4.05 19.94 0.17
CA GLY A 242 -4.82 20.14 1.38
C GLY A 242 -4.36 21.36 2.20
N GLY A 243 -3.90 22.43 1.52
CA GLY A 243 -3.35 23.60 2.19
C GLY A 243 -2.08 23.30 2.99
N GLY A 244 -1.23 22.39 2.50
CA GLY A 244 0.01 21.96 3.16
C GLY A 244 -0.12 20.74 4.07
N ARG A 245 -1.34 20.24 4.28
CA ARG A 245 -1.59 19.11 5.19
C ARG A 245 -1.33 17.72 4.58
N LEU A 246 -1.29 17.63 3.27
CA LEU A 246 -1.03 16.38 2.57
C LEU A 246 0.14 16.54 1.60
N LEU A 247 1.08 15.60 1.69
CA LEU A 247 2.29 15.55 0.88
C LEU A 247 2.30 14.25 0.09
N VAL A 248 2.26 14.35 -1.24
CA VAL A 248 2.39 13.19 -2.13
C VAL A 248 3.84 13.02 -2.49
N ILE A 249 4.49 11.97 -1.98
CA ILE A 249 5.92 11.71 -2.21
C ILE A 249 6.20 10.74 -3.35
N ASP A 250 5.18 10.35 -4.11
CA ASP A 250 5.33 9.51 -5.31
C ASP A 250 5.55 10.38 -6.56
N GLY A 251 6.78 10.41 -7.03
CA GLY A 251 7.16 11.06 -8.28
C GLY A 251 7.46 10.07 -9.40
N GLY A 252 7.27 8.75 -9.15
CA GLY A 252 7.58 7.71 -10.11
C GLY A 252 9.10 7.54 -10.31
N PHE A 253 9.83 7.03 -9.32
CA PHE A 253 11.27 6.76 -9.41
C PHE A 253 11.65 5.80 -10.56
N CYS A 254 10.71 4.99 -11.06
CA CYS A 254 10.94 4.13 -12.20
C CYS A 254 11.09 4.97 -13.47
N ARG A 255 12.16 4.74 -14.24
CA ARG A 255 12.46 5.45 -15.48
C ARG A 255 11.26 5.51 -16.46
N ALA A 256 10.42 4.48 -16.48
CA ALA A 256 9.23 4.44 -17.31
C ALA A 256 8.19 5.53 -17.00
N TYR A 257 8.22 6.11 -15.79
CA TYR A 257 7.33 7.19 -15.39
C TYR A 257 7.86 8.59 -15.66
N HIS A 258 9.17 8.77 -15.86
CA HIS A 258 9.81 10.09 -16.00
C HIS A 258 9.20 10.93 -17.13
N GLU A 259 8.81 10.32 -18.24
CA GLU A 259 8.15 11.03 -19.35
C GLU A 259 6.79 11.61 -18.95
N ARG A 260 6.07 10.93 -18.06
CA ARG A 260 4.74 11.34 -17.59
C ARG A 260 4.81 12.33 -16.44
N THR A 261 5.72 12.11 -15.48
CA THR A 261 5.86 12.92 -14.27
C THR A 261 6.71 14.17 -14.50
N GLY A 262 7.75 14.06 -15.32
CA GLY A 262 8.72 15.13 -15.57
C GLY A 262 9.85 15.19 -14.54
N ILE A 263 9.82 14.32 -13.53
CA ILE A 263 10.78 14.27 -12.42
C ILE A 263 11.23 12.83 -12.16
N ALA A 264 12.28 12.68 -11.33
CA ALA A 264 12.77 11.37 -10.89
C ALA A 264 12.24 10.92 -9.52
N GLY A 265 11.48 11.76 -8.83
CA GLY A 265 10.88 11.45 -7.54
C GLY A 265 11.02 12.56 -6.51
N TYR A 266 10.51 12.27 -5.31
CA TYR A 266 10.56 13.18 -4.16
C TYR A 266 11.28 12.55 -2.97
N THR A 267 11.92 13.40 -2.15
CA THR A 267 12.39 13.04 -0.81
C THR A 267 11.83 14.05 0.18
N LEU A 268 11.06 13.58 1.15
CA LEU A 268 10.64 14.39 2.29
C LEU A 268 11.76 14.40 3.33
N VAL A 269 12.18 15.58 3.74
CA VAL A 269 13.20 15.79 4.77
C VAL A 269 12.54 16.43 5.97
N TYR A 270 12.56 15.73 7.10
CA TYR A 270 12.16 16.24 8.40
C TYR A 270 13.42 16.55 9.23
N SER A 271 13.54 17.76 9.74
CA SER A 271 14.70 18.21 10.49
C SER A 271 14.30 19.09 11.69
N SER A 272 15.27 19.47 12.50
CA SER A 272 15.02 20.40 13.61
C SER A 272 14.52 21.78 13.17
N HIS A 273 14.66 22.13 11.89
CA HIS A 273 14.19 23.39 11.30
C HIS A 273 12.85 23.28 10.59
N GLY A 274 12.19 22.12 10.68
CA GLY A 274 10.92 21.87 10.02
C GLY A 274 11.01 20.83 8.90
N MET A 275 10.08 20.91 7.96
CA MET A 275 9.86 19.93 6.92
C MET A 275 10.06 20.54 5.54
N SER A 276 10.78 19.84 4.68
CA SER A 276 10.98 20.25 3.28
C SER A 276 10.87 19.08 2.33
N LEU A 277 10.35 19.34 1.14
CA LEU A 277 10.23 18.38 0.05
C LEU A 277 11.30 18.67 -1.00
N ARG A 278 12.12 17.67 -1.32
CA ARG A 278 13.13 17.74 -2.39
C ARG A 278 12.62 17.01 -3.62
N THR A 279 12.51 17.75 -4.72
CA THR A 279 12.15 17.23 -6.04
C THR A 279 13.41 16.88 -6.81
N HIS A 280 13.58 15.62 -7.21
CA HIS A 280 14.74 15.16 -7.95
C HIS A 280 14.49 15.22 -9.46
N GLN A 281 15.44 15.80 -10.20
CA GLN A 281 15.41 15.77 -11.65
C GLN A 281 15.88 14.40 -12.18
N PRO A 282 15.42 13.97 -13.38
CA PRO A 282 15.89 12.74 -13.99
C PRO A 282 17.41 12.74 -14.19
N PHE A 283 18.06 11.67 -13.75
CA PHE A 283 19.49 11.42 -13.96
C PHE A 283 19.66 10.36 -15.05
N GLU A 284 20.33 10.70 -16.15
CA GLU A 284 20.48 9.76 -17.26
C GLU A 284 21.60 8.75 -17.02
N ASN A 285 22.82 9.23 -16.87
CA ASN A 285 23.99 8.41 -16.53
C ASN A 285 25.20 9.28 -16.15
N THR A 286 26.17 8.67 -15.47
CA THR A 286 27.39 9.35 -15.01
C THR A 286 28.25 9.89 -16.16
N ALA A 287 28.35 9.16 -17.26
CA ALA A 287 29.19 9.59 -18.41
C ALA A 287 28.68 10.92 -19.00
N LYS A 288 27.36 11.03 -19.19
CA LYS A 288 26.74 12.28 -19.67
C LYS A 288 26.90 13.42 -18.68
N ALA A 289 26.70 13.15 -17.39
CA ALA A 289 26.84 14.14 -16.33
C ALA A 289 28.26 14.71 -16.29
N VAL A 290 29.29 13.87 -16.42
CA VAL A 290 30.70 14.30 -16.48
C VAL A 290 31.01 15.06 -17.78
N GLN A 291 30.55 14.55 -18.92
CA GLN A 291 30.82 15.13 -20.24
C GLN A 291 30.18 16.52 -20.42
N GLU A 292 28.96 16.69 -19.90
CA GLU A 292 28.17 17.91 -20.02
C GLU A 292 28.28 18.82 -18.79
N ASN A 293 29.08 18.42 -17.81
CA ASN A 293 29.21 19.10 -16.51
C ASN A 293 27.84 19.35 -15.83
N LEU A 294 26.94 18.32 -15.89
CA LEU A 294 25.61 18.40 -15.32
C LEU A 294 25.66 18.09 -13.83
N ASP A 295 25.03 18.93 -13.03
CA ASP A 295 24.80 18.66 -11.63
C ASP A 295 23.47 17.92 -11.43
N ILE A 296 23.36 17.11 -10.35
CA ILE A 296 22.09 16.51 -9.94
C ILE A 296 21.27 17.62 -9.29
N LEU A 297 20.41 18.25 -10.09
CA LEU A 297 19.58 19.34 -9.59
C LEU A 297 18.42 18.81 -8.76
N SER A 298 18.23 19.41 -7.60
CA SER A 298 17.06 19.19 -6.74
C SER A 298 16.45 20.54 -6.38
N ARG A 299 15.13 20.67 -6.59
CA ARG A 299 14.37 21.81 -6.07
C ARG A 299 13.96 21.49 -4.63
N VAL A 300 13.98 22.50 -3.78
CA VAL A 300 13.55 22.39 -2.38
C VAL A 300 12.32 23.25 -2.19
N ASP A 301 11.23 22.64 -1.79
CA ASP A 301 10.00 23.29 -1.39
C ASP A 301 9.86 23.16 0.13
N VAL A 302 9.79 24.29 0.83
CA VAL A 302 9.61 24.30 2.29
C VAL A 302 8.13 24.04 2.60
N VAL A 303 7.86 23.02 3.42
CA VAL A 303 6.50 22.68 3.88
C VAL A 303 6.21 23.36 5.19
N ASP A 304 7.08 23.15 6.18
CA ASP A 304 7.07 23.81 7.48
C ASP A 304 8.41 24.46 7.73
N ASP A 305 8.37 25.65 8.30
CA ASP A 305 9.54 26.45 8.61
C ASP A 305 9.56 26.87 10.08
N ASN A 306 10.42 26.22 10.85
CA ASN A 306 10.64 26.49 12.28
C ASN A 306 11.95 27.29 12.47
N HIS A 307 12.09 28.43 11.80
CA HIS A 307 13.34 29.21 11.84
C HIS A 307 13.69 29.76 13.23
N THR A 308 12.70 30.07 14.06
CA THR A 308 12.90 30.67 15.38
C THR A 308 13.08 29.62 16.48
N ASP A 309 12.31 28.54 16.45
CA ASP A 309 12.32 27.51 17.49
C ASP A 309 12.62 26.15 16.91
N ARG A 310 13.83 25.64 17.17
CA ARG A 310 14.20 24.30 16.72
C ARG A 310 13.36 23.22 17.40
N VAL A 311 12.92 22.24 16.64
CA VAL A 311 12.34 21.01 17.19
C VAL A 311 13.47 20.23 17.85
N LEU A 312 13.37 20.02 19.16
CA LEU A 312 14.32 19.22 19.94
C LEU A 312 13.82 17.77 20.01
N VAL A 313 14.75 16.84 20.31
CA VAL A 313 14.40 15.41 20.47
C VAL A 313 13.33 15.23 21.57
N GLU A 314 13.36 16.05 22.63
CA GLU A 314 12.36 16.01 23.69
C GLU A 314 10.91 16.32 23.25
N HIS A 315 10.75 16.98 22.10
CA HIS A 315 9.44 17.29 21.51
C HIS A 315 8.96 16.25 20.50
N MET A 316 9.74 15.19 20.28
CA MET A 316 9.48 14.13 19.32
C MET A 316 9.04 12.85 20.02
N ASP A 317 8.50 11.90 19.26
CA ASP A 317 8.07 10.58 19.76
C ASP A 317 9.23 9.83 20.43
N GLU A 318 10.45 9.93 19.90
CA GLU A 318 11.65 9.36 20.52
C GLU A 318 11.94 9.98 21.88
N GLY A 319 11.80 11.30 22.03
CA GLY A 319 11.96 11.98 23.32
C GLY A 319 10.94 11.50 24.35
N ALA A 320 9.67 11.37 23.95
CA ALA A 320 8.62 10.82 24.81
C ALA A 320 8.94 9.39 25.26
N ASN A 321 9.45 8.54 24.36
CA ASN A 321 9.90 7.17 24.66
C ASN A 321 11.07 7.16 25.66
N LEU A 322 12.06 8.04 25.47
CA LEU A 322 13.20 8.16 26.38
C LEU A 322 12.77 8.60 27.78
N TYR A 323 11.86 9.58 27.91
CA TYR A 323 11.31 9.98 29.19
C TYR A 323 10.55 8.85 29.88
N ALA A 324 9.75 8.07 29.14
CA ALA A 324 9.08 6.90 29.68
C ALA A 324 10.08 5.85 30.20
N GLN A 325 11.15 5.56 29.48
CA GLN A 325 12.22 4.65 29.91
C GLN A 325 12.94 5.16 31.17
N VAL A 326 13.26 6.45 31.25
CA VAL A 326 13.85 7.06 32.47
C VAL A 326 12.89 6.92 33.64
N ALA A 327 11.60 7.14 33.47
CA ALA A 327 10.62 6.97 34.53
C ALA A 327 10.54 5.49 35.00
N ASP A 328 10.62 4.54 34.10
CA ASP A 328 10.66 3.10 34.42
C ASP A 328 11.90 2.70 35.15
N LEU A 329 13.08 3.23 34.76
CA LEU A 329 14.33 3.00 35.47
C LEU A 329 14.30 3.58 36.90
N HIS A 330 13.71 4.76 37.11
CA HIS A 330 13.50 5.31 38.44
C HIS A 330 12.59 4.42 39.31
N ARG A 331 11.51 3.89 38.75
CA ARG A 331 10.62 2.93 39.43
C ARG A 331 11.37 1.64 39.77
N LEU A 332 12.20 1.13 38.89
CA LEU A 332 13.03 -0.05 39.12
C LEU A 332 14.04 0.17 40.26
N ILE A 333 14.76 1.29 40.24
CA ILE A 333 15.70 1.67 41.32
C ILE A 333 14.97 1.74 42.65
N SER A 334 13.80 2.35 42.71
CA SER A 334 12.98 2.43 43.91
C SER A 334 12.54 1.04 44.40
N ALA A 335 12.15 0.14 43.49
CA ALA A 335 11.75 -1.23 43.84
C ALA A 335 12.91 -2.05 44.45
N TYR A 336 14.12 -1.89 43.94
CA TYR A 336 15.34 -2.49 44.56
C TYR A 336 15.64 -1.89 45.95
N ARG A 337 15.59 -0.57 46.05
CA ARG A 337 15.90 0.12 47.36
C ARG A 337 14.88 -0.22 48.46
N THR A 338 13.64 -0.44 48.09
CA THR A 338 12.58 -0.82 49.06
C THR A 338 12.51 -2.32 49.33
N GLY A 339 13.33 -3.14 48.63
CA GLY A 339 13.33 -4.60 48.75
C GLY A 339 12.13 -5.29 48.09
N LEU A 340 11.36 -4.56 47.26
CA LEU A 340 10.27 -5.13 46.51
C LEU A 340 10.77 -6.12 45.44
N ILE A 341 11.92 -5.84 44.87
CA ILE A 341 12.67 -6.71 43.96
C ILE A 341 14.00 -7.05 44.63
N LYS A 342 14.30 -8.35 44.72
CA LYS A 342 15.58 -8.83 45.25
C LYS A 342 16.52 -9.14 44.08
N GLU A 343 17.78 -8.71 44.19
CA GLU A 343 18.83 -9.15 43.28
C GLU A 343 18.97 -10.68 43.36
N GLN A 344 18.87 -11.34 42.19
CA GLN A 344 19.32 -12.71 42.10
C GLN A 344 20.80 -12.70 41.76
N PRO A 345 21.67 -13.34 42.59
CA PRO A 345 23.09 -13.45 42.25
C PRO A 345 23.22 -14.18 40.91
N THR A 346 23.80 -13.55 39.92
CA THR A 346 24.20 -14.19 38.68
C THR A 346 25.15 -15.34 39.01
N LYS A 347 24.88 -16.55 38.51
CA LYS A 347 25.71 -17.75 38.74
C LYS A 347 27.17 -17.65 38.22
N ASP A 348 27.53 -16.56 37.61
CA ASP A 348 28.79 -16.37 36.85
C ASP A 348 29.69 -15.25 37.39
N THR A 349 29.63 -14.96 38.68
CA THR A 349 30.68 -14.12 39.29
C THR A 349 31.51 -14.97 40.26
N ILE A 350 32.29 -15.91 39.73
CA ILE A 350 33.48 -16.41 40.40
C ILE A 350 34.64 -15.56 39.90
N TRP A 351 35.15 -14.71 40.79
CA TRP A 351 36.46 -14.04 40.64
C TRP A 351 37.58 -15.01 40.87
#